data_b126a4aaf1fcc73baa0c3b63b9f8a450
#
_entry.id   b126a4aaf1fcc73baa0c3b63b9f8a450
#
_cell.length_a   1.000
_cell.length_b   1.000
_cell.length_c   1.000
_cell.angle_alpha   90.00
_cell.angle_beta   90.00
_cell.angle_gamma   90.00
#
_symmetry.space_group_name_H-M   'P 1'
#
loop_
_entity.id
_entity.type
_entity.pdbx_description
1 polymer ?
#
loop_
_entity_poly.entity_id
_entity_poly.type
_entity_poly.pdbx_seq_one_letter_code
_entity_poly.pdbx_strand_id
1 'polypeptide(L)'
;MYLIATRSFPPELGGMQSLMWGLAKELSKNFMIKVFADYHKDHKEFDQAVNFSIERVGGIKFLRKIRKAQLVNEFLKENKVQGIIADHWKSLELIKTKKKKYCLVHGKEINHPKGGFQNKKIIKVLNNVEKVIANSEYT
;
A
#
# COMPACT_ATOMS: atom_id res chain seq x y z
N MET A 1 -7.52 -1.99 13.90
CA MET A 1 -7.66 -1.70 12.45
C MET A 1 -6.29 -1.68 11.80
N TYR A 2 -6.18 -2.25 10.60
CA TYR A 2 -5.01 -2.11 9.73
C TYR A 2 -5.37 -1.33 8.47
N LEU A 3 -4.41 -0.54 7.96
CA LEU A 3 -4.50 0.11 6.66
C LEU A 3 -3.70 -0.66 5.61
N ILE A 4 -4.23 -0.71 4.41
CA ILE A 4 -3.52 -1.19 3.23
C ILE A 4 -3.40 -0.01 2.26
N ALA A 5 -2.18 0.40 1.96
CA ALA A 5 -1.88 1.44 0.97
C ALA A 5 -1.28 0.77 -0.27
N THR A 6 -2.04 0.70 -1.35
CA THR A 6 -1.65 -0.04 -2.55
C THR A 6 -1.90 0.76 -3.83
N ARG A 7 -1.13 0.45 -4.86
CA ARG A 7 -1.38 0.92 -6.23
C ARG A 7 -2.13 -0.13 -7.04
N SER A 8 -1.95 -1.39 -6.66
CA SER A 8 -2.40 -2.56 -7.40
C SER A 8 -3.46 -3.31 -6.60
N PHE A 9 -4.74 -3.16 -6.97
CA PHE A 9 -5.86 -3.81 -6.30
C PHE A 9 -6.95 -4.20 -7.31
N PRO A 10 -7.69 -5.29 -7.10
CA PRO A 10 -8.79 -5.65 -7.98
C PRO A 10 -9.81 -4.50 -8.12
N PRO A 11 -10.57 -4.45 -9.22
CA PRO A 11 -10.78 -5.50 -10.24
C PRO A 11 -9.69 -5.58 -11.31
N GLU A 12 -8.66 -4.74 -11.26
CA GLU A 12 -7.50 -4.89 -12.14
C GLU A 12 -6.90 -6.29 -11.94
N LEU A 13 -6.59 -6.98 -13.04
CA LEU A 13 -6.03 -8.33 -13.00
C LEU A 13 -4.51 -8.32 -12.93
N GLY A 14 -3.96 -9.18 -12.10
CA GLY A 14 -2.51 -9.35 -11.97
C GLY A 14 -2.11 -10.04 -10.67
N GLY A 15 -0.88 -10.52 -10.62
CA GLY A 15 -0.35 -11.24 -9.45
C GLY A 15 -0.30 -10.36 -8.19
N MET A 16 0.08 -9.09 -8.34
CA MET A 16 0.13 -8.13 -7.23
C MET A 16 -1.27 -7.80 -6.71
N GLN A 17 -2.23 -7.59 -7.61
CA GLN A 17 -3.62 -7.34 -7.27
C GLN A 17 -4.21 -8.51 -6.48
N SER A 18 -3.99 -9.73 -6.96
CA SER A 18 -4.43 -10.95 -6.27
C SER A 18 -3.77 -11.12 -4.91
N LEU A 19 -2.47 -10.82 -4.79
CA LEU A 19 -1.75 -10.88 -3.52
C LEU A 19 -2.31 -9.89 -2.51
N MET A 20 -2.49 -8.62 -2.91
CA MET A 20 -2.99 -7.57 -2.01
C MET A 20 -4.43 -7.82 -1.61
N TRP A 21 -5.25 -8.34 -2.51
CA TRP A 21 -6.62 -8.75 -2.19
C TRP A 21 -6.64 -9.95 -1.23
N GLY A 22 -5.87 -10.99 -1.51
CA GLY A 22 -5.76 -12.15 -0.62
C GLY A 22 -5.34 -11.76 0.79
N LEU A 23 -4.35 -10.86 0.91
CA LEU A 23 -3.91 -10.30 2.18
C LEU A 23 -5.02 -9.53 2.89
N ALA A 24 -5.73 -8.63 2.20
CA ALA A 24 -6.83 -7.87 2.76
C ALA A 24 -7.96 -8.78 3.24
N LYS A 25 -8.34 -9.77 2.42
CA LYS A 25 -9.37 -10.77 2.72
C LYS A 25 -9.00 -11.60 3.95
N GLU A 26 -7.77 -12.06 4.04
CA GLU A 26 -7.33 -12.88 5.17
C GLU A 26 -7.29 -12.07 6.47
N LEU A 27 -6.72 -10.88 6.43
CA LEU A 27 -6.68 -9.98 7.58
C LEU A 27 -8.08 -9.54 8.03
N SER A 28 -9.03 -9.37 7.10
CA SER A 28 -10.39 -8.94 7.42
C SER A 28 -11.19 -9.95 8.26
N LYS A 29 -10.73 -11.19 8.34
CA LYS A 29 -11.34 -12.20 9.22
C LYS A 29 -11.19 -11.88 10.72
N ASN A 30 -10.11 -11.18 11.08
CA ASN A 30 -9.76 -10.91 12.48
C ASN A 30 -9.61 -9.42 12.80
N PHE A 31 -9.53 -8.57 11.79
CA PHE A 31 -9.26 -7.14 11.96
C PHE A 31 -10.15 -6.29 11.05
N MET A 32 -10.47 -5.11 11.50
CA MET A 32 -11.03 -4.09 10.61
C MET A 32 -9.94 -3.64 9.63
N ILE A 33 -10.28 -3.61 8.34
CA ILE A 33 -9.37 -3.23 7.25
C ILE A 33 -9.92 -2.00 6.53
N LYS A 34 -9.05 -1.04 6.25
CA LYS A 34 -9.27 0.07 5.32
C LYS A 34 -8.22 0.00 4.22
N VAL A 35 -8.66 -0.03 2.97
CA VAL A 35 -7.79 -0.05 1.79
C VAL A 35 -7.83 1.32 1.11
N PHE A 36 -6.65 1.87 0.81
CA PHE A 36 -6.47 3.00 -0.09
C PHE A 36 -5.82 2.50 -1.37
N ALA A 37 -6.57 2.47 -2.44
CA ALA A 37 -6.13 1.92 -3.73
C ALA A 37 -6.23 2.95 -4.85
N ASP A 38 -5.52 2.68 -5.94
CA ASP A 38 -5.68 3.47 -7.15
C ASP A 38 -7.05 3.22 -7.78
N TYR A 39 -7.61 4.25 -8.41
CA TYR A 39 -8.89 4.17 -9.09
C TYR A 39 -8.83 3.20 -10.28
N HIS A 40 -9.88 2.41 -10.43
CA HIS A 40 -10.16 1.59 -11.60
C HIS A 40 -11.60 1.82 -12.04
N LYS A 41 -11.86 1.92 -13.34
CA LYS A 41 -13.20 2.26 -13.86
C LYS A 41 -14.30 1.28 -13.42
N ASP A 42 -13.98 0.01 -13.30
CA ASP A 42 -14.92 -1.07 -12.98
C ASP A 42 -14.93 -1.43 -11.48
N HIS A 43 -14.45 -0.53 -10.61
CA HIS A 43 -14.25 -0.83 -9.18
C HIS A 43 -15.55 -1.03 -8.38
N LYS A 44 -16.66 -0.44 -8.81
CA LYS A 44 -17.88 -0.33 -7.98
C LYS A 44 -18.45 -1.68 -7.54
N GLU A 45 -18.61 -2.60 -8.47
CA GLU A 45 -19.13 -3.94 -8.19
C GLU A 45 -18.23 -4.71 -7.23
N PHE A 46 -16.92 -4.68 -7.49
CA PHE A 46 -15.94 -5.31 -6.62
C PHE A 46 -15.93 -4.71 -5.22
N ASP A 47 -15.92 -3.38 -5.11
CA ASP A 47 -15.86 -2.69 -3.82
C ASP A 47 -17.12 -2.93 -2.96
N GLN A 48 -18.28 -3.16 -3.59
CA GLN A 48 -19.51 -3.51 -2.91
C GLN A 48 -19.57 -4.98 -2.43
N ALA A 49 -18.80 -5.86 -3.08
CA ALA A 49 -18.81 -7.30 -2.78
C ALA A 49 -17.88 -7.70 -1.63
N VAL A 50 -16.99 -6.81 -1.18
CA VAL A 50 -16.05 -7.10 -0.08
C VAL A 50 -16.59 -6.61 1.28
N ASN A 51 -16.09 -7.22 2.35
CA ASN A 51 -16.50 -6.91 3.72
C ASN A 51 -15.64 -5.86 4.43
N PHE A 52 -14.82 -5.11 3.68
CA PHE A 52 -13.97 -4.04 4.21
C PHE A 52 -14.06 -2.78 3.34
N SER A 53 -13.69 -1.65 3.92
CA SER A 53 -13.78 -0.36 3.24
C SER A 53 -12.62 -0.14 2.27
N ILE A 54 -12.96 0.27 1.03
CA ILE A 54 -11.98 0.64 0.01
C ILE A 54 -12.20 2.10 -0.38
N GLU A 55 -11.13 2.87 -0.39
CA GLU A 55 -11.11 4.22 -0.91
C GLU A 55 -10.24 4.29 -2.17
N ARG A 56 -10.86 4.69 -3.28
CA ARG A 56 -10.22 4.76 -4.58
C ARG A 56 -9.75 6.18 -4.88
N VAL A 57 -8.48 6.30 -5.25
CA VAL A 57 -7.85 7.59 -5.55
C VAL A 57 -7.51 7.66 -7.03
N GLY A 58 -8.15 8.60 -7.73
CA GLY A 58 -7.95 8.83 -9.17
C GLY A 58 -7.00 9.99 -9.46
N GLY A 59 -6.88 10.29 -10.76
CA GLY A 59 -6.07 11.37 -11.29
C GLY A 59 -4.74 10.91 -11.90
N ILE A 60 -3.95 11.88 -12.39
CA ILE A 60 -2.65 11.60 -12.99
C ILE A 60 -1.68 11.04 -11.94
N LYS A 61 -0.80 10.15 -12.37
CA LYS A 61 0.04 9.29 -11.50
C LYS A 61 0.76 10.02 -10.36
N PHE A 62 1.36 11.17 -10.63
CA PHE A 62 2.11 11.93 -9.62
C PHE A 62 1.17 12.56 -8.57
N LEU A 63 0.12 13.24 -9.01
CA LEU A 63 -0.86 13.87 -8.11
C LEU A 63 -1.65 12.83 -7.32
N ARG A 64 -1.99 11.71 -7.94
CA ARG A 64 -2.66 10.58 -7.29
C ARG A 64 -1.86 10.03 -6.11
N LYS A 65 -0.53 9.91 -6.25
CA LYS A 65 0.36 9.50 -5.16
C LYS A 65 0.29 10.46 -3.97
N ILE A 66 0.38 11.78 -4.24
CA ILE A 66 0.32 12.82 -3.21
C ILE A 66 -1.05 12.80 -2.52
N ARG A 67 -2.12 12.80 -3.31
CA ARG A 67 -3.51 12.79 -2.81
C ARG A 67 -3.80 11.56 -1.95
N LYS A 68 -3.36 10.38 -2.39
CA LYS A 68 -3.51 9.15 -1.60
C LYS A 68 -2.78 9.25 -0.27
N ALA A 69 -1.54 9.74 -0.26
CA ALA A 69 -0.79 9.92 0.97
C ALA A 69 -1.44 10.95 1.91
N GLN A 70 -2.03 12.03 1.38
CA GLN A 70 -2.79 13.01 2.18
C GLN A 70 -3.99 12.34 2.85
N LEU A 71 -4.82 11.62 2.09
CA LEU A 71 -5.98 10.91 2.62
C LEU A 71 -5.60 9.90 3.70
N VAL A 72 -4.52 9.14 3.49
CA VAL A 72 -3.99 8.21 4.50
C VAL A 72 -3.54 8.95 5.75
N ASN A 73 -2.79 10.07 5.60
CA ASN A 73 -2.30 10.84 6.74
C ASN A 73 -3.45 11.48 7.54
N GLU A 74 -4.50 11.96 6.88
CA GLU A 74 -5.71 12.47 7.53
C GLU A 74 -6.44 11.37 8.28
N PHE A 75 -6.66 10.23 7.64
CA PHE A 75 -7.29 9.08 8.26
C PHE A 75 -6.55 8.60 9.52
N LEU A 76 -5.20 8.61 9.48
CA LEU A 76 -4.36 8.22 10.61
C LEU A 76 -4.47 9.15 11.83
N LYS A 77 -4.84 10.42 11.63
CA LYS A 77 -5.06 11.37 12.74
C LYS A 77 -6.36 11.09 13.48
N GLU A 78 -7.37 10.65 12.77
CA GLU A 78 -8.74 10.48 13.29
C GLU A 78 -9.04 9.06 13.77
N ASN A 79 -8.21 8.09 13.40
CA ASN A 79 -8.48 6.67 13.63
C ASN A 79 -7.35 5.94 14.35
N LYS A 80 -7.74 4.98 15.21
CA LYS A 80 -6.79 4.09 15.88
C LYS A 80 -6.33 2.98 14.94
N VAL A 81 -5.21 3.21 14.28
CA VAL A 81 -4.58 2.27 13.35
C VAL A 81 -3.41 1.56 14.03
N GLN A 82 -3.35 0.23 13.93
CA GLN A 82 -2.29 -0.61 14.49
C GLN A 82 -1.06 -0.68 13.58
N GLY A 83 -1.29 -0.69 12.27
CA GLY A 83 -0.21 -0.75 11.29
C GLY A 83 -0.69 -0.47 9.86
N ILE A 84 0.26 -0.21 9.00
CA ILE A 84 0.06 0.09 7.59
C ILE A 84 0.85 -0.93 6.77
N ILE A 85 0.18 -1.56 5.82
CA ILE A 85 0.78 -2.52 4.90
C ILE A 85 0.77 -1.92 3.50
N ALA A 86 1.87 -1.97 2.81
CA ALA A 86 1.98 -1.43 1.45
C ALA A 86 2.57 -2.46 0.47
N ASP A 87 2.07 -2.40 -0.75
CA ASP A 87 2.53 -3.21 -1.88
C ASP A 87 3.88 -2.78 -2.43
N HIS A 88 4.32 -1.57 -2.06
CA HIS A 88 5.49 -0.95 -2.68
C HIS A 88 6.01 0.21 -1.81
N TRP A 89 7.32 0.41 -1.75
CA TRP A 89 7.93 1.50 -0.98
C TRP A 89 7.41 2.91 -1.35
N LYS A 90 7.05 3.14 -2.62
CA LYS A 90 6.45 4.42 -3.06
C LYS A 90 5.09 4.69 -2.42
N SER A 91 4.37 3.65 -2.03
CA SER A 91 3.09 3.79 -1.33
C SER A 91 3.25 4.29 0.11
N LEU A 92 4.45 4.13 0.69
CA LEU A 92 4.79 4.61 2.03
C LEU A 92 5.57 5.93 2.06
N GLU A 93 6.18 6.34 0.94
CA GLU A 93 7.16 7.44 0.88
C GLU A 93 6.65 8.75 1.48
N LEU A 94 5.38 9.07 1.30
CA LEU A 94 4.76 10.32 1.78
C LEU A 94 3.85 10.13 3.01
N ILE A 95 3.79 8.91 3.56
CA ILE A 95 3.00 8.64 4.76
C ILE A 95 3.81 8.98 6.00
N LYS A 96 3.35 10.01 6.73
CA LYS A 96 4.01 10.54 7.92
C LYS A 96 3.34 9.99 9.17
N THR A 97 3.90 8.95 9.76
CA THR A 97 3.37 8.35 10.98
C THR A 97 4.44 7.58 11.75
N LYS A 98 4.26 7.50 13.08
CA LYS A 98 5.03 6.63 13.97
C LYS A 98 4.42 5.22 14.09
N LYS A 99 3.29 4.95 13.45
CA LYS A 99 2.66 3.63 13.45
C LYS A 99 3.54 2.63 12.70
N LYS A 100 3.43 1.35 13.05
CA LYS A 100 4.15 0.27 12.37
C LYS A 100 3.81 0.24 10.88
N LYS A 101 4.82 0.17 10.05
CA LYS A 101 4.71 0.06 8.60
C LYS A 101 5.33 -1.24 8.13
N TYR A 102 4.68 -1.91 7.20
CA TYR A 102 5.12 -3.15 6.59
C TYR A 102 5.16 -2.93 5.07
N CYS A 103 6.27 -3.24 4.45
CA CYS A 103 6.45 -3.02 3.02
C CYS A 103 6.72 -4.34 2.31
N LEU A 104 5.86 -4.70 1.35
CA LEU A 104 6.15 -5.79 0.43
C LEU A 104 7.13 -5.30 -0.63
N VAL A 105 8.08 -6.15 -1.00
CA VAL A 105 9.08 -5.89 -2.04
C VAL A 105 9.12 -7.07 -3.01
N HIS A 106 9.29 -6.77 -4.30
CA HIS A 106 9.16 -7.74 -5.40
C HIS A 106 10.43 -7.87 -6.25
N GLY A 107 11.50 -7.19 -5.86
CA GLY A 107 12.83 -7.27 -6.46
C GLY A 107 13.14 -6.14 -7.43
N LYS A 108 12.43 -6.04 -8.55
CA LYS A 108 12.75 -5.03 -9.59
C LYS A 108 12.71 -3.57 -9.10
N GLU A 109 11.74 -3.24 -8.25
CA GLU A 109 11.52 -1.87 -7.75
C GLU A 109 12.54 -1.43 -6.70
N ILE A 110 13.28 -2.35 -6.12
CA ILE A 110 14.35 -2.06 -5.15
C ILE A 110 15.76 -2.21 -5.75
N ASN A 111 15.87 -2.83 -6.91
CA ASN A 111 17.15 -3.08 -7.57
C ASN A 111 17.59 -1.87 -8.40
N HIS A 112 18.10 -0.84 -7.74
CA HIS A 112 18.64 0.37 -8.35
C HIS A 112 20.14 0.50 -8.07
N PRO A 113 20.91 1.18 -8.95
CA PRO A 113 22.34 1.40 -8.73
C PRO A 113 22.64 1.98 -7.34
N LYS A 114 23.61 1.38 -6.65
CA LYS A 114 24.02 1.83 -5.31
C LYS A 114 24.44 3.31 -5.33
N GLY A 115 23.94 4.06 -4.35
CA GLY A 115 24.26 5.49 -4.22
C GLY A 115 23.46 6.43 -5.14
N GLY A 116 22.68 5.90 -6.08
CA GLY A 116 21.79 6.69 -6.92
C GLY A 116 20.63 7.33 -6.15
N PHE A 117 20.00 8.36 -6.74
CA PHE A 117 18.90 9.10 -6.11
C PHE A 117 17.73 8.19 -5.70
N GLN A 118 17.35 7.25 -6.56
CA GLN A 118 16.29 6.28 -6.26
C GLN A 118 16.70 5.33 -5.13
N ASN A 119 17.92 4.83 -5.16
CA ASN A 119 18.45 3.95 -4.12
C ASN A 119 18.42 4.62 -2.74
N LYS A 120 18.84 5.90 -2.65
CA LYS A 120 18.78 6.68 -1.39
C LYS A 120 17.35 6.83 -0.87
N LYS A 121 16.37 7.06 -1.76
CA LYS A 121 14.96 7.13 -1.38
C LYS A 121 14.43 5.79 -0.86
N ILE A 122 14.74 4.70 -1.54
CA ILE A 122 14.35 3.34 -1.14
C ILE A 122 14.89 3.03 0.25
N ILE A 123 16.19 3.23 0.46
CA ILE A 123 16.84 3.01 1.76
C ILE A 123 16.17 3.84 2.85
N LYS A 124 15.91 5.13 2.59
CA LYS A 124 15.23 6.00 3.55
C LYS A 124 13.85 5.49 3.93
N VAL A 125 13.06 5.02 2.97
CA VAL A 125 11.71 4.50 3.25
C VAL A 125 11.80 3.17 3.99
N LEU A 126 12.62 2.23 3.51
CA LEU A 126 12.71 0.88 4.08
C LEU A 126 13.35 0.85 5.48
N ASN A 127 14.24 1.80 5.79
CA ASN A 127 14.78 1.93 7.16
C ASN A 127 13.71 2.44 8.17
N ASN A 128 12.60 2.96 7.71
CA ASN A 128 11.50 3.46 8.54
C ASN A 128 10.30 2.51 8.58
N VAL A 129 10.44 1.27 8.13
CA VAL A 129 9.41 0.24 8.26
C VAL A 129 9.77 -0.77 9.34
N GLU A 130 8.76 -1.35 9.97
CA GLU A 130 8.92 -2.41 10.98
C GLU A 130 9.48 -3.69 10.35
N LYS A 131 8.96 -4.06 9.17
CA LYS A 131 9.42 -5.21 8.39
C LYS A 131 9.34 -4.94 6.90
N VAL A 132 10.35 -5.41 6.19
CA VAL A 132 10.34 -5.59 4.74
C VAL A 132 9.99 -7.05 4.47
N ILE A 133 8.98 -7.28 3.65
CA ILE A 133 8.47 -8.61 3.33
C ILE A 133 8.77 -8.90 1.86
N ALA A 134 9.69 -9.81 1.62
CA ALA A 134 9.98 -10.31 0.29
C ALA A 134 8.96 -11.38 -0.12
N ASN A 135 8.48 -11.32 -1.35
CA ASN A 135 7.52 -12.30 -1.88
C ASN A 135 8.19 -13.55 -2.48
N SER A 136 9.51 -13.57 -2.58
CA SER A 136 10.28 -14.72 -3.05
C SER A 136 11.70 -14.69 -2.49
N GLU A 137 12.38 -15.84 -2.52
CA GLU A 137 13.79 -15.98 -2.12
C GLU A 137 14.74 -15.14 -2.97
N TYR A 138 14.37 -14.81 -4.22
CA TYR A 138 15.15 -13.96 -5.12
C TYR A 138 15.03 -12.46 -4.84
N THR A 139 14.15 -12.05 -3.94
CA THR A 139 13.93 -10.66 -3.56
C THR A 139 14.72 -10.30 -2.32
#